data_ed5aabd3d966db2d07917ab75ca48a1d
#
_entry.id   ed5aabd3d966db2d07917ab75ca48a1d
#
_cell.length_a   1.000
_cell.length_b   1.000
_cell.length_c   1.000
_cell.angle_alpha   90.00
_cell.angle_beta   90.00
_cell.angle_gamma   90.00
#
_symmetry.space_group_name_H-M   'P 1'
#
loop_
_entity.id
_entity.type
_entity.pdbx_description
1 polymer ?
#
loop_
_entity_poly.entity_id
_entity_poly.type
_entity_poly.pdbx_seq_one_letter_code
_entity_poly.pdbx_strand_id
1 'polypeptide(L)'
;HLLGAENAIIGIEDNKPEAIEKLTVLVKKDEHISIKVVPTIYPSGDAKRLIYLLTGTQIAKGKRSAEYGIQMFNVATIVALYNFINLGEPSISRIITITGNVTTPNNYEVLFGTPLSDLIVDAGGVIKKSSSFIMGGPMMGFKLPSVNVPVTKAMNCVINAGSEMVENNSPVLPCIR
;
A
#
# COMPACT_ATOMS: atom_id res chain seq x y z
N HIS A 1 2.12 -12.53 19.07
CA HIS A 1 1.59 -12.87 20.40
C HIS A 1 0.20 -12.29 20.65
N LEU A 2 -0.09 -11.01 20.34
CA LEU A 2 -1.40 -10.37 20.61
C LEU A 2 -2.60 -11.07 19.97
N LEU A 3 -2.42 -11.65 18.80
CA LEU A 3 -3.47 -12.35 18.06
C LEU A 3 -3.50 -13.86 18.37
N GLY A 4 -2.58 -14.37 19.21
CA GLY A 4 -2.41 -15.81 19.42
C GLY A 4 -1.98 -16.56 18.15
N ALA A 5 -1.41 -15.86 17.16
CA ALA A 5 -0.94 -16.49 15.94
C ALA A 5 0.33 -17.31 16.20
N GLU A 6 0.34 -18.53 15.72
CA GLU A 6 1.49 -19.45 15.84
C GLU A 6 2.59 -19.08 14.84
N ASN A 7 2.21 -18.59 13.67
CA ASN A 7 3.13 -18.27 12.59
C ASN A 7 2.78 -16.91 11.94
N ALA A 8 3.81 -16.21 11.49
CA ALA A 8 3.68 -15.01 10.68
C ALA A 8 4.46 -15.16 9.37
N ILE A 9 3.85 -14.75 8.27
CA ILE A 9 4.49 -14.78 6.95
C ILE A 9 4.55 -13.35 6.42
N ILE A 10 5.76 -12.88 6.11
CA ILE A 10 5.96 -11.60 5.43
C ILE A 10 6.04 -11.87 3.93
N GLY A 11 5.00 -11.47 3.20
CA GLY A 11 4.98 -11.53 1.73
C GLY A 11 5.64 -10.29 1.14
N ILE A 12 6.65 -10.47 0.30
CA ILE A 12 7.39 -9.37 -0.34
C ILE A 12 7.47 -9.65 -1.84
N GLU A 13 7.19 -8.62 -2.65
CA GLU A 13 7.37 -8.72 -4.11
C GLU A 13 8.86 -8.80 -4.48
N ASP A 14 9.18 -9.58 -5.50
CA ASP A 14 10.54 -9.86 -5.99
C ASP A 14 11.28 -8.61 -6.51
N ASN A 15 10.57 -7.52 -6.81
CA ASN A 15 11.14 -6.23 -7.21
C ASN A 15 11.69 -5.39 -6.03
N LYS A 16 11.79 -5.96 -4.83
CA LYS A 16 12.27 -5.27 -3.62
C LYS A 16 13.47 -6.00 -2.98
N PRO A 17 14.59 -6.17 -3.71
CA PRO A 17 15.72 -6.99 -3.27
C PRO A 17 16.33 -6.53 -1.94
N GLU A 18 16.47 -5.21 -1.74
CA GLU A 18 17.02 -4.66 -0.48
C GLU A 18 16.15 -4.99 0.74
N ALA A 19 14.83 -4.90 0.60
CA ALA A 19 13.90 -5.24 1.69
C ALA A 19 13.95 -6.74 1.99
N ILE A 20 14.01 -7.58 0.96
CA ILE A 20 14.14 -9.04 1.09
C ILE A 20 15.41 -9.38 1.85
N GLU A 21 16.56 -8.83 1.46
CA GLU A 21 17.84 -9.08 2.10
C GLU A 21 17.83 -8.68 3.58
N LYS A 22 17.47 -7.43 3.88
CA LYS A 22 17.44 -6.89 5.26
C LYS A 22 16.51 -7.68 6.16
N LEU A 23 15.29 -7.96 5.70
CA LEU A 23 14.31 -8.69 6.49
C LEU A 23 14.71 -10.17 6.68
N THR A 24 15.31 -10.80 5.67
CA THR A 24 15.79 -12.18 5.78
C THR A 24 16.83 -12.32 6.89
N VAL A 25 17.75 -11.34 7.03
CA VAL A 25 18.74 -11.35 8.11
C VAL A 25 18.07 -11.20 9.48
N LEU A 26 17.08 -10.33 9.60
CA LEU A 26 16.39 -10.06 10.86
C LEU A 26 15.55 -11.26 11.33
N VAL A 27 14.88 -11.94 10.39
CA VAL A 27 13.95 -13.03 10.68
C VAL A 27 14.64 -14.35 10.96
N LYS A 28 15.90 -14.55 10.55
CA LYS A 28 16.67 -15.79 10.76
C LYS A 28 16.68 -16.33 12.20
N LYS A 29 16.45 -15.47 13.18
CA LYS A 29 16.48 -15.83 14.61
C LYS A 29 15.10 -16.15 15.20
N ASP A 30 14.05 -16.02 14.40
CA ASP A 30 12.66 -16.22 14.84
C ASP A 30 12.04 -17.40 14.08
N GLU A 31 11.74 -18.48 14.78
CA GLU A 31 11.16 -19.69 14.19
C GLU A 31 9.68 -19.50 13.78
N HIS A 32 9.02 -18.46 14.30
CA HIS A 32 7.62 -18.19 14.04
C HIS A 32 7.40 -17.22 12.86
N ILE A 33 8.44 -16.52 12.40
CA ILE A 33 8.34 -15.55 11.32
C ILE A 33 9.09 -16.05 10.09
N SER A 34 8.45 -16.07 8.96
CA SER A 34 9.05 -16.44 7.68
C SER A 34 8.84 -15.38 6.60
N ILE A 35 9.74 -15.36 5.62
CA ILE A 35 9.62 -14.49 4.45
C ILE A 35 9.29 -15.36 3.25
N LYS A 36 8.30 -14.94 2.46
CA LYS A 36 8.01 -15.52 1.15
C LYS A 36 8.04 -14.44 0.08
N VAL A 37 8.89 -14.64 -0.90
CA VAL A 37 8.96 -13.78 -2.07
C VAL A 37 7.85 -14.16 -3.03
N VAL A 38 7.10 -13.17 -3.50
CA VAL A 38 6.01 -13.34 -4.46
C VAL A 38 6.32 -12.57 -5.74
N PRO A 39 5.84 -13.02 -6.90
CA PRO A 39 6.08 -12.33 -8.16
C PRO A 39 5.37 -10.97 -8.19
N THR A 40 6.02 -9.97 -8.79
CA THR A 40 5.44 -8.65 -9.05
C THR A 40 4.46 -8.73 -10.21
N ILE A 41 3.28 -9.27 -9.97
CA ILE A 41 2.19 -9.42 -10.93
C ILE A 41 0.91 -8.84 -10.33
N TYR A 42 0.35 -7.82 -10.97
CA TYR A 42 -0.93 -7.27 -10.50
C TYR A 42 -2.06 -8.30 -10.62
N PRO A 43 -2.90 -8.51 -9.60
CA PRO A 43 -2.96 -7.87 -8.28
C PRO A 43 -2.40 -8.74 -7.13
N SER A 44 -1.13 -9.11 -7.17
CA SER A 44 -0.51 -9.97 -6.11
C SER A 44 -0.67 -9.43 -4.70
N GLY A 45 -0.81 -8.10 -4.54
CA GLY A 45 -1.05 -7.45 -3.25
C GLY A 45 -2.51 -7.48 -2.77
N ASP A 46 -3.46 -8.00 -3.57
CA ASP A 46 -4.83 -8.23 -3.09
C ASP A 46 -4.85 -9.26 -1.96
N ALA A 47 -5.62 -9.00 -0.91
CA ALA A 47 -5.58 -9.80 0.30
C ALA A 47 -5.84 -11.29 0.06
N LYS A 48 -6.90 -11.63 -0.69
CA LYS A 48 -7.26 -13.03 -0.96
C LYS A 48 -6.24 -13.73 -1.85
N ARG A 49 -5.70 -13.00 -2.84
CA ARG A 49 -4.68 -13.53 -3.73
C ARG A 49 -3.37 -13.74 -3.02
N LEU A 50 -2.93 -12.78 -2.20
CA LEU A 50 -1.70 -12.92 -1.44
C LEU A 50 -1.79 -14.07 -0.44
N ILE A 51 -2.91 -14.22 0.28
CA ILE A 51 -3.14 -15.38 1.16
C ILE A 51 -2.99 -16.67 0.38
N TYR A 52 -3.62 -16.78 -0.79
CA TYR A 52 -3.50 -17.98 -1.63
C TYR A 52 -2.05 -18.25 -2.05
N LEU A 53 -1.31 -17.24 -2.50
CA LEU A 53 0.09 -17.37 -2.89
C LEU A 53 0.99 -17.80 -1.73
N LEU A 54 0.71 -17.31 -0.53
CA LEU A 54 1.54 -17.59 0.64
C LEU A 54 1.21 -18.91 1.33
N THR A 55 -0.06 -19.30 1.37
CA THR A 55 -0.56 -20.42 2.19
C THR A 55 -1.23 -21.53 1.39
N GLY A 56 -1.57 -21.31 0.12
CA GLY A 56 -2.41 -22.21 -0.66
C GLY A 56 -3.90 -22.14 -0.30
N THR A 57 -4.29 -21.36 0.70
CA THR A 57 -5.67 -21.28 1.18
C THR A 57 -6.53 -20.40 0.31
N GLN A 58 -7.59 -20.94 -0.27
CA GLN A 58 -8.53 -20.20 -1.10
C GLN A 58 -9.69 -19.67 -0.24
N ILE A 59 -9.79 -18.35 -0.11
CA ILE A 59 -10.89 -17.70 0.61
C ILE A 59 -12.11 -17.58 -0.30
N ALA A 60 -13.19 -18.26 0.06
CA ALA A 60 -14.43 -18.25 -0.71
C ALA A 60 -15.04 -16.84 -0.87
N LYS A 61 -15.85 -16.66 -1.93
CA LYS A 61 -16.57 -15.40 -2.15
C LYS A 61 -17.51 -15.11 -0.95
N GLY A 62 -17.46 -13.87 -0.46
CA GLY A 62 -18.27 -13.44 0.70
C GLY A 62 -17.69 -13.80 2.06
N LYS A 63 -16.65 -14.65 2.13
CA LYS A 63 -15.98 -15.02 3.38
C LYS A 63 -14.83 -14.08 3.72
N ARG A 64 -14.53 -13.97 5.02
CA ARG A 64 -13.38 -13.23 5.54
C ARG A 64 -12.22 -14.18 5.83
N SER A 65 -10.98 -13.72 5.68
CA SER A 65 -9.79 -14.54 5.96
C SER A 65 -9.73 -15.01 7.42
N ALA A 66 -10.24 -14.22 8.35
CA ALA A 66 -10.32 -14.58 9.76
C ALA A 66 -11.14 -15.88 10.02
N GLU A 67 -12.14 -16.18 9.18
CA GLU A 67 -12.90 -17.44 9.28
C GLU A 67 -12.05 -18.69 8.93
N TYR A 68 -10.90 -18.46 8.30
CA TYR A 68 -9.91 -19.49 7.95
C TYR A 68 -8.68 -19.45 8.88
N GLY A 69 -8.76 -18.73 10.02
CA GLY A 69 -7.63 -18.56 10.94
C GLY A 69 -6.50 -17.70 10.41
N ILE A 70 -6.74 -16.90 9.37
CA ILE A 70 -5.73 -16.07 8.72
C ILE A 70 -6.11 -14.59 8.83
N GLN A 71 -5.17 -13.77 9.34
CA GLN A 71 -5.32 -12.32 9.37
C GLN A 71 -4.20 -11.67 8.57
N MET A 72 -4.54 -10.75 7.67
CA MET A 72 -3.60 -10.02 6.84
C MET A 72 -3.55 -8.55 7.23
N PHE A 73 -2.36 -8.00 7.28
CA PHE A 73 -2.11 -6.59 7.57
C PHE A 73 -1.14 -5.99 6.55
N ASN A 74 -1.34 -4.73 6.23
CA ASN A 74 -0.31 -3.94 5.58
C ASN A 74 0.86 -3.69 6.55
N VAL A 75 2.10 -3.72 6.07
CA VAL A 75 3.31 -3.56 6.89
C VAL A 75 3.30 -2.25 7.69
N ALA A 76 2.85 -1.14 7.12
CA ALA A 76 2.75 0.13 7.83
C ALA A 76 1.75 0.08 8.99
N THR A 77 0.68 -0.72 8.87
CA THR A 77 -0.28 -0.95 9.97
C THR A 77 0.38 -1.72 11.12
N ILE A 78 1.21 -2.72 10.82
CA ILE A 78 1.94 -3.47 11.85
C ILE A 78 2.95 -2.58 12.57
N VAL A 79 3.68 -1.72 11.86
CA VAL A 79 4.60 -0.74 12.47
C VAL A 79 3.86 0.21 13.38
N ALA A 80 2.74 0.79 12.92
CA ALA A 80 1.94 1.68 13.75
C ALA A 80 1.36 0.99 15.00
N LEU A 81 0.96 -0.27 14.87
CA LEU A 81 0.49 -1.09 15.99
C LEU A 81 1.60 -1.37 16.98
N TYR A 82 2.80 -1.69 16.50
CA TYR A 82 3.98 -1.90 17.33
C TYR A 82 4.32 -0.63 18.15
N ASN A 83 4.36 0.52 17.50
CA ASN A 83 4.64 1.79 18.15
C ASN A 83 3.60 2.11 19.21
N PHE A 84 2.32 1.91 18.90
CA PHE A 84 1.25 2.14 19.87
C PHE A 84 1.38 1.26 21.11
N ILE A 85 1.64 -0.03 20.95
CA ILE A 85 1.66 -0.99 22.06
C ILE A 85 2.93 -0.89 22.88
N ASN A 86 4.09 -0.74 22.22
CA ASN A 86 5.38 -0.79 22.91
C ASN A 86 5.91 0.58 23.32
N LEU A 87 5.59 1.63 22.58
CA LEU A 87 6.09 2.98 22.80
C LEU A 87 5.00 3.94 23.31
N GLY A 88 3.74 3.57 23.30
CA GLY A 88 2.62 4.45 23.64
C GLY A 88 2.35 5.53 22.60
N GLU A 89 2.92 5.41 21.39
CA GLU A 89 2.80 6.42 20.34
C GLU A 89 1.51 6.23 19.53
N PRO A 90 0.60 7.20 19.53
CA PRO A 90 -0.61 7.10 18.72
C PRO A 90 -0.27 7.19 17.23
N SER A 91 -1.05 6.48 16.40
CA SER A 91 -0.91 6.55 14.94
C SER A 91 -1.45 7.86 14.40
N ILE A 92 -0.61 8.88 14.33
CA ILE A 92 -0.94 10.24 13.86
C ILE A 92 -0.32 10.58 12.51
N SER A 93 0.57 9.75 12.01
CA SER A 93 1.25 9.90 10.72
C SER A 93 1.21 8.62 9.91
N ARG A 94 1.59 8.72 8.67
CA ARG A 94 1.90 7.57 7.81
C ARG A 94 2.85 7.95 6.69
N ILE A 95 3.48 6.93 6.11
CA ILE A 95 4.26 7.08 4.88
C ILE A 95 3.32 7.06 3.67
N ILE A 96 3.45 8.10 2.82
CA ILE A 96 2.71 8.26 1.57
C ILE A 96 3.71 8.40 0.43
N THR A 97 3.49 7.65 -0.63
CA THR A 97 4.25 7.81 -1.88
C THR A 97 3.60 8.88 -2.74
N ILE A 98 4.36 9.90 -3.10
CA ILE A 98 3.97 10.90 -4.13
C ILE A 98 4.76 10.60 -5.38
N THR A 99 4.09 10.40 -6.51
CA THR A 99 4.73 9.99 -7.76
C THR A 99 3.97 10.50 -9.00
N GLY A 100 4.49 10.16 -10.17
CA GLY A 100 3.94 10.63 -11.46
C GLY A 100 4.60 11.94 -11.89
N ASN A 101 3.82 12.88 -12.45
CA ASN A 101 4.32 14.15 -12.99
C ASN A 101 4.61 15.20 -11.88
N VAL A 102 5.38 14.82 -10.87
CA VAL A 102 5.92 15.71 -9.83
C VAL A 102 7.44 15.79 -9.99
N THR A 103 8.02 16.89 -9.55
CA THR A 103 9.47 17.15 -9.75
C THR A 103 10.34 16.18 -8.98
N THR A 104 9.95 15.83 -7.75
CA THR A 104 10.71 14.95 -6.84
C THR A 104 9.82 13.83 -6.31
N PRO A 105 9.60 12.75 -7.09
CA PRO A 105 8.86 11.60 -6.60
C PRO A 105 9.57 10.98 -5.40
N ASN A 106 8.85 10.79 -4.28
CA ASN A 106 9.45 10.22 -3.07
C ASN A 106 8.37 9.67 -2.10
N ASN A 107 8.85 9.07 -1.02
CA ASN A 107 8.05 8.66 0.12
C ASN A 107 8.16 9.73 1.22
N TYR A 108 7.03 10.22 1.71
CA TYR A 108 6.93 11.27 2.71
C TYR A 108 6.25 10.72 3.96
N GLU A 109 6.81 10.94 5.13
CA GLU A 109 6.07 10.75 6.37
C GLU A 109 5.23 11.99 6.65
N VAL A 110 3.92 11.80 6.79
CA VAL A 110 2.94 12.89 6.80
C VAL A 110 1.95 12.71 7.94
N LEU A 111 1.68 13.78 8.65
CA LEU A 111 0.63 13.82 9.68
C LEU A 111 -0.75 13.73 9.02
N PHE A 112 -1.68 13.04 9.66
CA PHE A 112 -3.07 13.05 9.23
C PHE A 112 -3.66 14.46 9.34
N GLY A 113 -4.43 14.85 8.34
CA GLY A 113 -4.99 16.20 8.23
C GLY A 113 -4.15 17.18 7.41
N THR A 114 -2.88 16.89 7.14
CA THR A 114 -2.06 17.74 6.26
C THR A 114 -2.72 17.85 4.89
N PRO A 115 -2.88 19.07 4.33
CA PRO A 115 -3.40 19.23 2.97
C PRO A 115 -2.49 18.55 1.94
N LEU A 116 -3.07 17.85 0.99
CA LEU A 116 -2.29 17.21 -0.08
C LEU A 116 -1.54 18.25 -0.92
N SER A 117 -2.07 19.48 -1.03
CA SER A 117 -1.39 20.60 -1.70
C SER A 117 0.01 20.84 -1.15
N ASP A 118 0.20 20.74 0.16
CA ASP A 118 1.48 21.01 0.82
C ASP A 118 2.50 19.91 0.46
N LEU A 119 2.04 18.65 0.45
CA LEU A 119 2.89 17.54 0.00
C LEU A 119 3.33 17.69 -1.47
N ILE A 120 2.45 18.21 -2.32
CA ILE A 120 2.79 18.45 -3.72
C ILE A 120 3.85 19.54 -3.83
N VAL A 121 3.77 20.58 -2.99
CA VAL A 121 4.81 21.62 -2.91
C VAL A 121 6.13 21.01 -2.45
N ASP A 122 6.14 20.18 -1.41
CA ASP A 122 7.33 19.49 -0.92
C ASP A 122 7.92 18.52 -1.97
N ALA A 123 7.07 17.95 -2.83
CA ALA A 123 7.51 17.16 -3.98
C ALA A 123 8.01 18.01 -5.15
N GLY A 124 8.28 19.30 -4.94
CA GLY A 124 8.80 20.23 -5.93
C GLY A 124 7.75 20.73 -6.94
N GLY A 125 6.47 20.54 -6.64
CA GLY A 125 5.37 20.93 -7.49
C GLY A 125 5.11 19.97 -8.66
N VAL A 126 4.15 20.35 -9.50
CA VAL A 126 3.74 19.57 -10.68
C VAL A 126 4.53 20.00 -11.92
N ILE A 127 4.96 19.02 -12.72
CA ILE A 127 5.70 19.29 -13.98
C ILE A 127 4.76 19.79 -15.09
N LYS A 128 3.52 19.30 -15.13
CA LYS A 128 2.52 19.68 -16.12
C LYS A 128 1.23 20.18 -15.48
N LYS A 129 0.72 21.34 -15.94
CA LYS A 129 -0.49 21.98 -15.39
C LYS A 129 -1.80 21.19 -15.55
N SER A 130 -1.92 20.32 -16.55
CA SER A 130 -3.15 19.57 -16.85
C SER A 130 -3.09 18.15 -16.29
N SER A 131 -2.84 18.02 -15.00
CA SER A 131 -2.72 16.72 -14.38
C SER A 131 -3.89 16.44 -13.42
N SER A 132 -4.28 15.19 -13.38
CA SER A 132 -5.23 14.68 -12.39
C SER A 132 -4.48 13.98 -11.28
N PHE A 133 -4.99 14.07 -10.06
CA PHE A 133 -4.43 13.32 -8.94
C PHE A 133 -5.26 12.08 -8.69
N ILE A 134 -4.60 10.93 -8.61
CA ILE A 134 -5.21 9.63 -8.32
C ILE A 134 -4.74 9.20 -6.94
N MET A 135 -5.67 8.98 -6.02
CA MET A 135 -5.38 8.37 -4.72
C MET A 135 -5.40 6.85 -4.87
N GLY A 136 -4.30 6.20 -4.51
CA GLY A 136 -4.11 4.77 -4.64
C GLY A 136 -3.26 4.37 -5.84
N GLY A 137 -3.34 3.12 -6.25
CA GLY A 137 -2.59 2.60 -7.39
C GLY A 137 -3.19 2.99 -8.75
N PRO A 138 -2.43 2.85 -9.85
CA PRO A 138 -2.85 3.29 -11.18
C PRO A 138 -4.09 2.54 -11.70
N MET A 139 -4.36 1.33 -11.23
CA MET A 139 -5.48 0.52 -11.73
C MET A 139 -6.70 0.52 -10.79
N MET A 140 -6.53 0.71 -9.48
CA MET A 140 -7.62 0.67 -8.49
C MET A 140 -7.78 2.00 -7.75
N GLY A 141 -6.94 2.99 -8.02
CA GLY A 141 -7.07 4.31 -7.45
C GLY A 141 -8.27 5.06 -8.02
N PHE A 142 -8.66 6.10 -7.35
CA PHE A 142 -9.72 6.99 -7.82
C PHE A 142 -9.21 8.43 -7.96
N LYS A 143 -9.77 9.14 -8.92
CA LYS A 143 -9.43 10.53 -9.18
C LYS A 143 -9.88 11.41 -8.02
N LEU A 144 -8.96 12.20 -7.47
CA LEU A 144 -9.29 13.20 -6.48
C LEU A 144 -9.98 14.40 -7.11
N PRO A 145 -11.02 14.96 -6.49
CA PRO A 145 -11.72 16.13 -7.01
C PRO A 145 -10.87 17.41 -6.90
N SER A 146 -9.95 17.44 -5.93
CA SER A 146 -9.08 18.58 -5.65
C SER A 146 -7.83 18.10 -4.90
N VAL A 147 -6.79 18.93 -4.91
CA VAL A 147 -5.60 18.77 -4.06
C VAL A 147 -5.78 19.34 -2.64
N ASN A 148 -6.86 20.07 -2.42
CA ASN A 148 -7.19 20.63 -1.10
C ASN A 148 -7.94 19.63 -0.22
N VAL A 149 -7.56 18.36 -0.32
CA VAL A 149 -8.06 17.28 0.54
C VAL A 149 -7.04 16.95 1.61
N PRO A 150 -7.46 16.64 2.84
CA PRO A 150 -6.53 16.27 3.89
C PRO A 150 -5.99 14.85 3.65
N VAL A 151 -4.75 14.63 4.05
CA VAL A 151 -4.17 13.30 4.16
C VAL A 151 -4.94 12.48 5.19
N THR A 152 -5.37 11.30 4.80
CA THR A 152 -6.12 10.38 5.66
C THR A 152 -5.38 9.07 5.86
N LYS A 153 -5.81 8.29 6.85
CA LYS A 153 -5.24 6.97 7.15
C LYS A 153 -5.35 5.97 5.98
N ALA A 154 -6.29 6.16 5.06
CA ALA A 154 -6.46 5.30 3.88
C ALA A 154 -5.52 5.68 2.71
N MET A 155 -4.92 6.86 2.75
CA MET A 155 -4.09 7.39 1.66
C MET A 155 -2.66 6.85 1.79
N ASN A 156 -2.25 5.93 0.91
CA ASN A 156 -0.90 5.35 0.89
C ASN A 156 -0.07 5.76 -0.34
N CYS A 157 -0.73 6.20 -1.40
CA CYS A 157 -0.09 6.65 -2.62
C CYS A 157 -0.95 7.72 -3.29
N VAL A 158 -0.30 8.72 -3.86
CA VAL A 158 -0.93 9.71 -4.74
C VAL A 158 -0.09 9.84 -6.01
N ILE A 159 -0.75 9.65 -7.14
CA ILE A 159 -0.14 9.72 -8.46
C ILE A 159 -0.62 11.00 -9.14
N ASN A 160 0.31 11.85 -9.53
CA ASN A 160 0.00 12.92 -10.46
C ASN A 160 0.00 12.34 -11.88
N ALA A 161 -1.17 12.04 -12.40
CA ALA A 161 -1.35 11.42 -13.71
C ALA A 161 -1.47 12.47 -14.81
N GLY A 162 -0.73 12.29 -15.89
CA GLY A 162 -0.92 13.07 -17.11
C GLY A 162 -2.24 12.75 -17.81
N SER A 163 -2.65 13.60 -18.75
CA SER A 163 -3.87 13.38 -19.54
C SER A 163 -3.86 12.03 -20.25
N GLU A 164 -2.72 11.60 -20.73
CA GLU A 164 -2.51 10.30 -21.38
C GLU A 164 -2.81 9.09 -20.49
N MET A 165 -2.75 9.24 -19.17
CA MET A 165 -3.08 8.17 -18.21
C MET A 165 -4.55 8.18 -17.79
N VAL A 166 -5.25 9.28 -17.98
CA VAL A 166 -6.61 9.49 -17.43
C VAL A 166 -7.65 9.55 -18.54
N GLU A 167 -7.26 10.00 -19.73
CA GLU A 167 -8.15 10.11 -20.91
C GLU A 167 -8.16 8.77 -21.65
N ASN A 168 -8.94 7.84 -21.17
CA ASN A 168 -9.26 6.66 -21.93
C ASN A 168 -10.57 6.90 -22.69
N ASN A 169 -10.46 7.31 -23.96
CA ASN A 169 -11.59 7.49 -24.87
C ASN A 169 -12.11 6.16 -25.44
N SER A 170 -11.63 5.03 -24.94
CA SER A 170 -12.14 3.73 -25.35
C SER A 170 -13.56 3.52 -24.81
N PRO A 171 -14.46 2.91 -25.59
CA PRO A 171 -15.79 2.59 -25.10
C PRO A 171 -15.70 1.67 -23.88
N VAL A 172 -16.51 1.94 -22.87
CA VAL A 172 -16.62 1.08 -21.69
C VAL A 172 -17.21 -0.26 -22.14
N LEU A 173 -16.36 -1.27 -22.17
CA LEU A 173 -16.79 -2.62 -22.49
C LEU A 173 -17.33 -3.31 -21.22
N PRO A 174 -18.34 -4.18 -21.33
CA PRO A 174 -18.81 -4.96 -20.20
C PRO A 174 -17.70 -5.85 -19.64
N CYS A 175 -17.67 -6.01 -18.33
CA CYS A 175 -16.71 -6.89 -17.67
C CYS A 175 -16.91 -8.33 -18.14
N ILE A 176 -15.86 -8.97 -18.62
CA ILE A 176 -15.84 -10.36 -19.13
C ILE A 176 -15.72 -11.41 -18.00
N ARG A 177 -16.12 -11.04 -16.79
CA ARG A 177 -16.20 -11.97 -15.66
C ARG A 177 -17.53 -12.68 -15.61
#